data_7c8c65fc2a0d5fe3401daf3d8e3c1e15
#
_entry.id   7c8c65fc2a0d5fe3401daf3d8e3c1e15
#
_cell.length_a   1.000
_cell.length_b   1.000
_cell.length_c   1.000
_cell.angle_alpha   90.00
_cell.angle_beta   90.00
_cell.angle_gamma   90.00
#
_symmetry.space_group_name_H-M   'P 1'
#
loop_
_entity.id
_entity.type
_entity.pdbx_description
1 polymer ?
#
loop_
_entity_poly.entity_id
_entity_poly.type
_entity_poly.pdbx_seq_one_letter_code
_entity_poly.pdbx_strand_id
1 'polypeptide(L)'
;TGKEPVTKLAQRFDFDPKYQITSKLEQEFSRGHNISKVELVIVGGTFPFMPQDYQRNFIKKCFDALNGFESTSLQKAQKHNETSDIRCVGFTVETKPDYCKEIHVDLMLELGITRVEIGVQTLSENVYKNINRGHTIEDVYQSFQIAKDSGYKIVAHMMPGLPGSNPQKDLEDFRKLFEDPRLKPDMLKIYPTLLLRDTGLAKLYERGLYKPYPDDVFTDLLLEIKKTIPSWVRIMRIQREIESENILSGYNSSNIRQILQQKLREQGLQCNCIRCREVGIKKLANYKDIRITLKRIDYDSSDGKEVFLSLEDYDKKILFAFLRLRKLAKPHRPELKDNEGNPSAIVRELHVLGQVVDIGNNSDFTTTTSQHKGYGCRLLENAEKIVKNEFGLNSISIISAIGTRQYYKKFGYKLNGPYVS
;
A
#
# COMPACT_ATOMS: atom_id res chain seq x y z
N THR A 1 4.75 -18.47 -10.30
CA THR A 1 4.78 -19.94 -10.49
C THR A 1 3.52 -20.48 -11.16
N GLY A 2 2.47 -19.66 -11.25
CA GLY A 2 1.18 -20.11 -11.83
C GLY A 2 0.33 -20.97 -10.90
N LYS A 3 0.81 -21.26 -9.70
CA LYS A 3 0.16 -22.16 -8.74
C LYS A 3 -0.46 -21.43 -7.54
N GLU A 4 -0.31 -20.10 -7.45
CA GLU A 4 -0.90 -19.28 -6.40
C GLU A 4 -2.44 -19.24 -6.53
N PRO A 5 -3.20 -19.15 -5.41
CA PRO A 5 -4.67 -19.11 -5.43
C PRO A 5 -5.25 -18.04 -6.35
N VAL A 6 -4.63 -16.87 -6.39
CA VAL A 6 -5.05 -15.77 -7.29
C VAL A 6 -4.84 -16.12 -8.75
N THR A 7 -3.73 -16.79 -9.09
CA THR A 7 -3.46 -17.22 -10.47
C THR A 7 -4.41 -18.32 -10.91
N LYS A 8 -4.72 -19.29 -10.02
CA LYS A 8 -5.74 -20.32 -10.30
C LYS A 8 -7.12 -19.70 -10.56
N LEU A 9 -7.50 -18.68 -9.79
CA LEU A 9 -8.73 -17.94 -10.04
C LEU A 9 -8.69 -17.24 -11.40
N ALA A 10 -7.59 -16.58 -11.74
CA ALA A 10 -7.44 -15.89 -13.01
C ALA A 10 -7.50 -16.87 -14.20
N GLN A 11 -6.81 -18.01 -14.12
CA GLN A 11 -6.84 -19.07 -15.13
C GLN A 11 -8.26 -19.62 -15.36
N ARG A 12 -9.06 -19.77 -14.29
CA ARG A 12 -10.45 -20.24 -14.39
C ARG A 12 -11.33 -19.33 -15.25
N PHE A 13 -10.97 -18.05 -15.33
CA PHE A 13 -11.71 -17.03 -16.09
C PHE A 13 -10.91 -16.44 -17.25
N ASP A 14 -9.98 -17.21 -17.81
CA ASP A 14 -9.12 -16.78 -18.93
C ASP A 14 -8.49 -15.39 -18.72
N PHE A 15 -8.11 -15.10 -17.46
CA PHE A 15 -7.57 -13.82 -17.02
C PHE A 15 -8.48 -12.60 -17.25
N ASP A 16 -9.78 -12.79 -17.54
CA ASP A 16 -10.71 -11.67 -17.66
C ASP A 16 -11.05 -11.08 -16.27
N PRO A 17 -10.75 -9.80 -16.01
CA PRO A 17 -10.97 -9.18 -14.71
C PRO A 17 -12.45 -9.03 -14.36
N LYS A 18 -13.34 -8.90 -15.34
CA LYS A 18 -14.78 -8.76 -15.11
C LYS A 18 -15.31 -9.98 -14.38
N TYR A 19 -15.06 -11.17 -14.91
CA TYR A 19 -15.54 -12.43 -14.32
C TYR A 19 -14.88 -12.74 -12.97
N GLN A 20 -13.58 -12.41 -12.81
CA GLN A 20 -12.89 -12.55 -11.53
C GLN A 20 -13.53 -11.71 -10.43
N ILE A 21 -13.84 -10.43 -10.73
CA ILE A 21 -14.44 -9.50 -9.77
C ILE A 21 -15.89 -9.90 -9.47
N THR A 22 -16.71 -10.19 -10.51
CA THR A 22 -18.10 -10.59 -10.33
C THR A 22 -18.20 -11.84 -9.48
N SER A 23 -17.43 -12.90 -9.80
CA SER A 23 -17.41 -14.13 -9.00
C SER A 23 -16.99 -13.90 -7.55
N LYS A 24 -16.04 -12.97 -7.30
CA LYS A 24 -15.64 -12.64 -5.93
C LYS A 24 -16.72 -11.87 -5.17
N LEU A 25 -17.40 -10.94 -5.82
CA LEU A 25 -18.51 -10.21 -5.22
C LEU A 25 -19.67 -11.16 -4.88
N GLU A 26 -20.08 -12.04 -5.80
CA GLU A 26 -21.11 -13.06 -5.57
C GLU A 26 -20.76 -13.95 -4.37
N GLN A 27 -19.50 -14.38 -4.28
CA GLN A 27 -19.02 -15.17 -3.15
C GLN A 27 -19.14 -14.44 -1.81
N GLU A 28 -18.82 -13.16 -1.75
CA GLU A 28 -18.93 -12.37 -0.51
C GLU A 28 -20.41 -12.06 -0.17
N PHE A 29 -21.24 -11.77 -1.18
CA PHE A 29 -22.70 -11.60 -0.97
C PHE A 29 -23.36 -12.89 -0.45
N SER A 30 -22.99 -14.06 -1.02
CA SER A 30 -23.51 -15.34 -0.55
C SER A 30 -23.13 -15.68 0.90
N ARG A 31 -22.06 -15.04 1.42
CA ARG A 31 -21.64 -15.13 2.82
C ARG A 31 -22.37 -14.12 3.73
N GLY A 32 -23.28 -13.32 3.19
CA GLY A 32 -24.04 -12.31 3.93
C GLY A 32 -23.30 -10.99 4.12
N HIS A 33 -22.19 -10.74 3.41
CA HIS A 33 -21.52 -9.44 3.47
C HIS A 33 -22.25 -8.42 2.61
N ASN A 34 -22.53 -7.24 3.18
CA ASN A 34 -22.92 -6.07 2.40
C ASN A 34 -21.67 -5.36 1.90
N ILE A 35 -21.52 -5.18 0.57
CA ILE A 35 -20.33 -4.63 -0.05
C ILE A 35 -20.68 -3.32 -0.74
N SER A 36 -20.27 -2.20 -0.16
CA SER A 36 -20.39 -0.88 -0.78
C SER A 36 -19.03 -0.26 -1.16
N LYS A 37 -17.91 -0.82 -0.64
CA LYS A 37 -16.55 -0.32 -0.83
C LYS A 37 -15.60 -1.48 -1.18
N VAL A 38 -14.82 -1.30 -2.23
CA VAL A 38 -13.86 -2.30 -2.71
C VAL A 38 -12.48 -1.66 -2.89
N GLU A 39 -11.43 -2.30 -2.40
CA GLU A 39 -10.06 -2.05 -2.83
C GLU A 39 -9.66 -3.12 -3.85
N LEU A 40 -9.24 -2.69 -5.04
CA LEU A 40 -8.73 -3.56 -6.09
C LEU A 40 -7.20 -3.64 -6.02
N VAL A 41 -6.66 -4.84 -6.21
CA VAL A 41 -5.22 -5.07 -6.28
C VAL A 41 -4.94 -5.97 -7.49
N ILE A 42 -4.23 -5.44 -8.49
CA ILE A 42 -3.74 -6.26 -9.60
C ILE A 42 -2.44 -6.92 -9.16
N VAL A 43 -2.48 -8.23 -9.09
CA VAL A 43 -1.35 -9.09 -8.70
C VAL A 43 -0.85 -9.83 -9.94
N GLY A 44 0.45 -9.97 -10.09
CA GLY A 44 1.01 -10.76 -11.21
C GLY A 44 2.27 -10.16 -11.83
N GLY A 45 3.05 -9.42 -11.07
CA GLY A 45 4.35 -8.93 -11.49
C GLY A 45 4.36 -7.48 -11.95
N THR A 46 4.62 -7.21 -13.22
CA THR A 46 4.81 -5.83 -13.70
C THR A 46 3.67 -5.44 -14.63
N PHE A 47 2.53 -5.04 -14.07
CA PHE A 47 1.36 -4.61 -14.86
C PHE A 47 1.68 -3.47 -15.84
N PRO A 48 2.47 -2.43 -15.48
CA PRO A 48 2.86 -1.36 -16.41
C PRO A 48 3.73 -1.79 -17.60
N PHE A 49 4.23 -3.04 -17.63
CA PHE A 49 4.93 -3.60 -18.78
C PHE A 49 3.98 -3.98 -19.93
N MET A 50 2.71 -4.22 -19.63
CA MET A 50 1.73 -4.61 -20.63
C MET A 50 1.43 -3.46 -21.61
N PRO A 51 0.99 -3.74 -22.87
CA PRO A 51 0.58 -2.70 -23.79
C PRO A 51 -0.45 -1.75 -23.19
N GLN A 52 -0.35 -0.45 -23.47
CA GLN A 52 -1.21 0.55 -22.84
C GLN A 52 -2.72 0.31 -23.10
N ASP A 53 -3.08 -0.11 -24.31
CA ASP A 53 -4.48 -0.42 -24.64
C ASP A 53 -5.00 -1.62 -23.86
N TYR A 54 -4.15 -2.62 -23.64
CA TYR A 54 -4.49 -3.73 -22.75
C TYR A 54 -4.73 -3.23 -21.33
N GLN A 55 -3.85 -2.37 -20.80
CA GLN A 55 -4.01 -1.80 -19.47
C GLN A 55 -5.32 -1.03 -19.34
N ARG A 56 -5.64 -0.15 -20.29
CA ARG A 56 -6.89 0.63 -20.31
C ARG A 56 -8.13 -0.27 -20.37
N ASN A 57 -8.12 -1.27 -21.24
CA ASN A 57 -9.24 -2.20 -21.37
C ASN A 57 -9.42 -3.05 -20.11
N PHE A 58 -8.33 -3.55 -19.54
CA PHE A 58 -8.35 -4.33 -18.30
C PHE A 58 -8.97 -3.54 -17.15
N ILE A 59 -8.51 -2.30 -16.93
CA ILE A 59 -9.03 -1.43 -15.87
C ILE A 59 -10.48 -1.02 -16.13
N LYS A 60 -10.84 -0.74 -17.39
CA LYS A 60 -12.25 -0.48 -17.75
C LYS A 60 -13.15 -1.64 -17.34
N LYS A 61 -12.76 -2.88 -17.67
CA LYS A 61 -13.51 -4.09 -17.28
C LYS A 61 -13.61 -4.25 -15.75
N CYS A 62 -12.59 -3.84 -14.98
CA CYS A 62 -12.66 -3.81 -13.53
C CYS A 62 -13.77 -2.86 -13.04
N PHE A 63 -13.83 -1.63 -13.56
CA PHE A 63 -14.88 -0.68 -13.20
C PHE A 63 -16.26 -1.12 -13.69
N ASP A 64 -16.36 -1.67 -14.90
CA ASP A 64 -17.63 -2.20 -15.44
C ASP A 64 -18.20 -3.32 -14.54
N ALA A 65 -17.34 -4.20 -14.02
CA ALA A 65 -17.76 -5.23 -13.07
C ALA A 65 -18.32 -4.66 -11.76
N LEU A 66 -17.71 -3.60 -11.23
CA LEU A 66 -18.19 -2.92 -10.02
C LEU A 66 -19.48 -2.12 -10.29
N ASN A 67 -19.64 -1.58 -11.50
CA ASN A 67 -20.81 -0.80 -11.90
C ASN A 67 -22.02 -1.66 -12.29
N GLY A 68 -21.79 -2.95 -12.59
CA GLY A 68 -22.85 -3.88 -13.02
C GLY A 68 -23.22 -3.81 -14.51
N PHE A 69 -22.55 -2.97 -15.31
CA PHE A 69 -22.80 -2.85 -16.77
C PHE A 69 -21.54 -2.44 -17.53
N GLU A 70 -21.57 -2.55 -18.85
CA GLU A 70 -20.46 -2.16 -19.73
C GLU A 70 -20.56 -0.70 -20.16
N SER A 71 -19.50 0.04 -19.88
CA SER A 71 -19.34 1.43 -20.31
C SER A 71 -18.67 1.51 -21.68
N THR A 72 -18.90 2.61 -22.41
CA THR A 72 -18.32 2.80 -23.76
C THR A 72 -16.85 3.27 -23.73
N SER A 73 -16.35 3.75 -22.57
CA SER A 73 -14.96 4.14 -22.37
C SER A 73 -14.54 3.98 -20.91
N LEU A 74 -13.22 3.95 -20.65
CA LEU A 74 -12.65 3.94 -19.30
C LEU A 74 -13.14 5.16 -18.49
N GLN A 75 -13.12 6.35 -19.06
CA GLN A 75 -13.52 7.59 -18.41
C GLN A 75 -15.00 7.54 -17.97
N LYS A 76 -15.89 6.97 -18.81
CA LYS A 76 -17.29 6.76 -18.44
C LYS A 76 -17.45 5.74 -17.33
N ALA A 77 -16.69 4.61 -17.38
CA ALA A 77 -16.70 3.60 -16.33
C ALA A 77 -16.26 4.20 -14.98
N GLN A 78 -15.18 4.97 -14.98
CA GLN A 78 -14.70 5.67 -13.78
C GLN A 78 -15.73 6.70 -13.29
N LYS A 79 -16.27 7.54 -14.19
CA LYS A 79 -17.25 8.55 -13.80
C LYS A 79 -18.50 7.96 -13.16
N HIS A 80 -18.97 6.84 -13.66
CA HIS A 80 -20.09 6.13 -13.07
C HIS A 80 -19.74 5.58 -11.69
N ASN A 81 -18.54 5.03 -11.51
CA ASN A 81 -18.10 4.46 -10.22
C ASN A 81 -17.96 5.50 -9.09
N GLU A 82 -17.92 6.80 -9.39
CA GLU A 82 -17.96 7.84 -8.36
C GLU A 82 -19.24 7.78 -7.49
N THR A 83 -20.34 7.25 -8.04
CA THR A 83 -21.67 7.22 -7.40
C THR A 83 -22.35 5.86 -7.40
N SER A 84 -21.73 4.81 -7.94
CA SER A 84 -22.29 3.46 -7.96
C SER A 84 -22.44 2.89 -6.53
N ASP A 85 -23.27 1.84 -6.38
CA ASP A 85 -23.47 1.17 -5.11
C ASP A 85 -22.20 0.51 -4.59
N ILE A 86 -21.41 -0.07 -5.49
CA ILE A 86 -20.10 -0.66 -5.18
C ILE A 86 -18.99 0.25 -5.71
N ARG A 87 -18.28 0.95 -4.81
CA ARG A 87 -17.29 1.96 -5.16
C ARG A 87 -15.85 1.45 -4.98
N CYS A 88 -15.01 1.73 -5.96
CA CYS A 88 -13.59 1.51 -5.85
C CYS A 88 -12.95 2.61 -4.98
N VAL A 89 -12.65 2.28 -3.73
CA VAL A 89 -12.05 3.21 -2.74
C VAL A 89 -10.53 3.12 -2.65
N GLY A 90 -9.92 2.21 -3.42
CA GLY A 90 -8.48 2.07 -3.56
C GLY A 90 -8.14 1.17 -4.74
N PHE A 91 -7.13 1.56 -5.52
CA PHE A 91 -6.66 0.76 -6.63
C PHE A 91 -5.14 0.65 -6.60
N THR A 92 -4.64 -0.58 -6.66
CA THR A 92 -3.22 -0.90 -6.48
C THR A 92 -2.71 -1.76 -7.63
N VAL A 93 -1.48 -1.50 -8.06
CA VAL A 93 -0.75 -2.38 -8.99
C VAL A 93 0.63 -2.73 -8.45
N GLU A 94 1.09 -3.93 -8.79
CA GLU A 94 2.48 -4.35 -8.59
C GLU A 94 3.34 -3.89 -9.77
N THR A 95 4.55 -3.41 -9.50
CA THR A 95 5.49 -2.96 -10.52
C THR A 95 6.95 -3.22 -10.12
N LYS A 96 7.86 -3.08 -11.09
CA LYS A 96 9.30 -2.98 -10.85
C LYS A 96 9.73 -1.51 -10.81
N PRO A 97 10.87 -1.16 -10.18
CA PRO A 97 11.37 0.21 -10.15
C PRO A 97 11.57 0.85 -11.53
N ASP A 98 12.09 0.10 -12.50
CA ASP A 98 12.31 0.52 -13.89
C ASP A 98 10.99 0.73 -14.67
N TYR A 99 9.87 0.17 -14.19
CA TYR A 99 8.50 0.39 -14.70
C TYR A 99 7.65 1.29 -13.79
N CYS A 100 8.31 2.17 -13.02
CA CYS A 100 7.67 3.21 -12.20
C CYS A 100 8.31 4.58 -12.47
N LYS A 101 8.54 4.90 -13.75
CA LYS A 101 9.03 6.19 -14.24
C LYS A 101 7.85 7.08 -14.64
N GLU A 102 8.08 8.34 -14.98
CA GLU A 102 7.04 9.34 -15.27
C GLU A 102 5.97 8.83 -16.25
N ILE A 103 6.38 8.27 -17.39
CA ILE A 103 5.46 7.74 -18.40
C ILE A 103 4.54 6.63 -17.84
N HIS A 104 5.05 5.78 -16.96
CA HIS A 104 4.25 4.72 -16.35
C HIS A 104 3.31 5.30 -15.30
N VAL A 105 3.79 6.26 -14.52
CA VAL A 105 3.03 6.97 -13.48
C VAL A 105 1.88 7.75 -14.09
N ASP A 106 2.10 8.43 -15.21
CA ASP A 106 1.05 9.19 -15.93
C ASP A 106 -0.09 8.27 -16.38
N LEU A 107 0.24 7.12 -16.97
CA LEU A 107 -0.77 6.14 -17.33
C LEU A 107 -1.48 5.57 -16.09
N MET A 108 -0.75 5.22 -15.05
CA MET A 108 -1.36 4.72 -13.81
C MET A 108 -2.31 5.74 -13.17
N LEU A 109 -2.01 7.04 -13.24
CA LEU A 109 -2.92 8.11 -12.80
C LEU A 109 -4.18 8.18 -13.65
N GLU A 110 -4.06 8.11 -14.98
CA GLU A 110 -5.20 8.01 -15.91
C GLU A 110 -6.10 6.82 -15.57
N LEU A 111 -5.49 5.69 -15.23
CA LEU A 111 -6.17 4.46 -14.85
C LEU A 111 -6.88 4.53 -13.48
N GLY A 112 -6.64 5.58 -12.67
CA GLY A 112 -7.24 5.75 -11.34
C GLY A 112 -6.54 4.95 -10.24
N ILE A 113 -5.30 4.52 -10.48
CA ILE A 113 -4.47 3.81 -9.50
C ILE A 113 -3.98 4.82 -8.46
N THR A 114 -4.02 4.46 -7.17
CA THR A 114 -3.64 5.33 -6.05
C THR A 114 -2.55 4.76 -5.16
N ARG A 115 -2.14 3.51 -5.40
CA ARG A 115 -1.10 2.82 -4.64
C ARG A 115 -0.26 1.97 -5.59
N VAL A 116 1.05 2.01 -5.42
CA VAL A 116 1.99 1.18 -6.16
C VAL A 116 2.74 0.26 -5.21
N GLU A 117 2.87 -1.00 -5.61
CA GLU A 117 3.69 -1.99 -4.91
C GLU A 117 4.97 -2.21 -5.68
N ILE A 118 6.08 -1.70 -5.16
CA ILE A 118 7.37 -1.68 -5.84
C ILE A 118 8.22 -2.86 -5.37
N GLY A 119 8.63 -3.70 -6.31
CA GLY A 119 9.50 -4.85 -6.07
C GLY A 119 10.96 -4.46 -5.83
N VAL A 120 11.26 -3.86 -4.68
CA VAL A 120 12.63 -3.49 -4.25
C VAL A 120 13.47 -4.73 -4.01
N GLN A 121 12.98 -5.68 -3.25
CA GLN A 121 13.56 -6.97 -2.87
C GLN A 121 14.75 -6.87 -1.89
N THR A 122 15.78 -6.09 -2.21
CA THR A 122 17.00 -5.84 -1.44
C THR A 122 17.54 -4.44 -1.80
N LEU A 123 18.49 -3.92 -1.05
CA LEU A 123 19.23 -2.70 -1.36
C LEU A 123 20.71 -2.99 -1.66
N SER A 124 21.00 -4.17 -2.22
CA SER A 124 22.33 -4.64 -2.58
C SER A 124 22.45 -4.90 -4.09
N GLU A 125 23.29 -4.12 -4.78
CA GLU A 125 23.60 -4.30 -6.21
C GLU A 125 24.19 -5.70 -6.51
N ASN A 126 24.98 -6.24 -5.59
CA ASN A 126 25.55 -7.59 -5.77
C ASN A 126 24.45 -8.65 -5.74
N VAL A 127 23.46 -8.52 -4.87
CA VAL A 127 22.32 -9.43 -4.82
C VAL A 127 21.47 -9.28 -6.09
N TYR A 128 21.23 -8.06 -6.59
CA TYR A 128 20.54 -7.84 -7.86
C TYR A 128 21.22 -8.55 -9.04
N LYS A 129 22.57 -8.48 -9.12
CA LYS A 129 23.33 -9.21 -10.14
C LYS A 129 23.17 -10.72 -10.00
N ASN A 130 23.26 -11.25 -8.78
CA ASN A 130 23.12 -12.70 -8.52
C ASN A 130 21.76 -13.28 -8.90
N ILE A 131 20.69 -12.48 -8.79
CA ILE A 131 19.32 -12.90 -9.11
C ILE A 131 18.83 -12.41 -10.48
N ASN A 132 19.68 -11.79 -11.29
CA ASN A 132 19.32 -11.21 -12.60
C ASN A 132 18.10 -10.28 -12.50
N ARG A 133 18.10 -9.35 -11.52
CA ARG A 133 16.92 -8.53 -11.26
C ARG A 133 16.62 -7.53 -12.38
N GLY A 134 17.62 -7.05 -13.09
CA GLY A 134 17.50 -6.22 -14.29
C GLY A 134 17.20 -4.74 -14.03
N HIS A 135 17.16 -4.28 -12.77
CA HIS A 135 17.14 -2.87 -12.38
C HIS A 135 18.20 -2.59 -11.33
N THR A 136 18.50 -1.31 -11.10
CA THR A 136 19.52 -0.81 -10.17
C THR A 136 18.90 -0.24 -8.90
N ILE A 137 19.73 0.05 -7.87
CA ILE A 137 19.28 0.79 -6.68
C ILE A 137 18.90 2.23 -7.07
N GLU A 138 19.57 2.81 -8.05
CA GLU A 138 19.21 4.14 -8.56
C GLU A 138 17.80 4.14 -9.16
N ASP A 139 17.38 3.09 -9.87
CA ASP A 139 16.00 2.95 -10.32
C ASP A 139 15.01 2.92 -9.16
N VAL A 140 15.38 2.32 -8.02
CA VAL A 140 14.56 2.34 -6.80
C VAL A 140 14.40 3.77 -6.29
N TYR A 141 15.49 4.54 -6.14
CA TYR A 141 15.43 5.92 -5.67
C TYR A 141 14.55 6.79 -6.57
N GLN A 142 14.76 6.73 -7.87
CA GLN A 142 13.98 7.47 -8.86
C GLN A 142 12.49 7.08 -8.82
N SER A 143 12.18 5.79 -8.75
CA SER A 143 10.79 5.32 -8.67
C SER A 143 10.07 5.82 -7.42
N PHE A 144 10.77 5.88 -6.28
CA PHE A 144 10.22 6.43 -5.04
C PHE A 144 9.94 7.93 -5.15
N GLN A 145 10.90 8.69 -5.70
CA GLN A 145 10.76 10.13 -5.87
C GLN A 145 9.59 10.47 -6.81
N ILE A 146 9.54 9.85 -8.01
CA ILE A 146 8.48 10.09 -8.99
C ILE A 146 7.11 9.69 -8.41
N ALA A 147 7.00 8.50 -7.82
CA ALA A 147 5.74 8.04 -7.28
C ALA A 147 5.24 8.91 -6.12
N LYS A 148 6.13 9.30 -5.17
CA LYS A 148 5.75 10.18 -4.05
C LYS A 148 5.34 11.57 -4.50
N ASP A 149 6.09 12.18 -5.43
CA ASP A 149 5.76 13.50 -5.97
C ASP A 149 4.56 13.49 -6.93
N SER A 150 4.06 12.31 -7.29
CA SER A 150 2.77 12.11 -7.96
C SER A 150 1.64 11.72 -7.01
N GLY A 151 1.92 11.66 -5.70
CA GLY A 151 0.94 11.39 -4.66
C GLY A 151 0.72 9.92 -4.28
N TYR A 152 1.38 8.97 -4.94
CA TYR A 152 1.17 7.55 -4.67
C TYR A 152 1.57 7.14 -3.25
N LYS A 153 0.78 6.22 -2.69
CA LYS A 153 1.21 5.37 -1.57
C LYS A 153 2.16 4.31 -2.11
N ILE A 154 3.30 4.13 -1.45
CA ILE A 154 4.31 3.14 -1.85
C ILE A 154 4.33 1.98 -0.87
N VAL A 155 4.13 0.77 -1.39
CA VAL A 155 4.42 -0.48 -0.69
C VAL A 155 5.74 -1.03 -1.20
N ALA A 156 6.75 -1.10 -0.35
CA ALA A 156 8.00 -1.78 -0.70
C ALA A 156 7.86 -3.29 -0.49
N HIS A 157 8.21 -4.09 -1.49
CA HIS A 157 8.38 -5.52 -1.35
C HIS A 157 9.85 -5.81 -1.04
N MET A 158 10.11 -6.46 0.11
CA MET A 158 11.44 -6.88 0.52
C MET A 158 11.52 -8.39 0.65
N MET A 159 12.63 -8.98 0.21
CA MET A 159 12.84 -10.43 0.18
C MET A 159 14.12 -10.81 0.93
N PRO A 160 14.09 -10.95 2.25
CA PRO A 160 15.24 -11.46 2.99
C PRO A 160 15.55 -12.91 2.63
N GLY A 161 16.83 -13.28 2.65
CA GLY A 161 17.32 -14.61 2.32
C GLY A 161 17.61 -14.84 0.84
N LEU A 162 17.77 -13.80 0.03
CA LEU A 162 18.14 -13.93 -1.39
C LEU A 162 19.60 -14.45 -1.55
N PRO A 163 19.92 -15.13 -2.68
CA PRO A 163 21.28 -15.58 -2.97
C PRO A 163 22.33 -14.45 -2.90
N GLY A 164 23.35 -14.64 -2.10
CA GLY A 164 24.42 -13.64 -1.89
C GLY A 164 24.17 -12.68 -0.73
N SER A 165 23.00 -12.78 -0.05
CA SER A 165 22.72 -12.08 1.20
C SER A 165 23.03 -12.97 2.42
N ASN A 166 22.90 -12.36 3.61
CA ASN A 166 22.93 -13.02 4.90
C ASN A 166 22.05 -12.23 5.88
N PRO A 167 21.72 -12.78 7.09
CA PRO A 167 20.80 -12.13 8.03
C PRO A 167 21.22 -10.71 8.42
N GLN A 168 22.51 -10.45 8.57
CA GLN A 168 23.04 -9.14 8.94
C GLN A 168 22.82 -8.12 7.82
N LYS A 169 23.14 -8.46 6.56
CA LYS A 169 22.91 -7.61 5.40
C LYS A 169 21.43 -7.35 5.17
N ASP A 170 20.58 -8.37 5.33
CA ASP A 170 19.14 -8.20 5.22
C ASP A 170 18.62 -7.22 6.26
N LEU A 171 19.07 -7.30 7.53
CA LEU A 171 18.70 -6.35 8.57
C LEU A 171 19.17 -4.92 8.25
N GLU A 172 20.37 -4.77 7.72
CA GLU A 172 20.92 -3.49 7.26
C GLU A 172 20.08 -2.89 6.12
N ASP A 173 19.65 -3.70 5.16
CA ASP A 173 18.74 -3.28 4.08
C ASP A 173 17.42 -2.73 4.63
N PHE A 174 16.83 -3.37 5.66
CA PHE A 174 15.62 -2.86 6.30
C PHE A 174 15.85 -1.58 7.10
N ARG A 175 16.99 -1.42 7.77
CA ARG A 175 17.36 -0.16 8.42
C ARG A 175 17.53 0.94 7.39
N LYS A 176 18.31 0.71 6.35
CA LYS A 176 18.51 1.64 5.25
C LYS A 176 17.20 2.05 4.58
N LEU A 177 16.25 1.12 4.41
CA LEU A 177 14.93 1.40 3.83
C LEU A 177 14.17 2.52 4.58
N PHE A 178 14.38 2.66 5.89
CA PHE A 178 13.70 3.67 6.72
C PHE A 178 14.58 4.84 7.15
N GLU A 179 15.89 4.72 7.09
CA GLU A 179 16.84 5.77 7.47
C GLU A 179 17.25 6.63 6.27
N ASP A 180 17.47 6.02 5.09
CA ASP A 180 17.85 6.74 3.88
C ASP A 180 16.73 7.70 3.44
N PRO A 181 17.00 9.03 3.39
CA PRO A 181 15.98 10.00 3.02
C PRO A 181 15.49 9.89 1.57
N ARG A 182 16.15 9.11 0.71
CA ARG A 182 15.68 8.83 -0.66
C ARG A 182 14.59 7.77 -0.73
N LEU A 183 14.33 7.06 0.35
CA LEU A 183 13.40 5.93 0.44
C LEU A 183 12.19 6.24 1.35
N LYS A 184 12.04 5.54 2.46
CA LYS A 184 10.98 5.66 3.46
C LYS A 184 9.58 5.36 2.89
N PRO A 185 9.31 4.08 2.54
CA PRO A 185 8.00 3.67 2.03
C PRO A 185 6.90 3.85 3.08
N ASP A 186 5.66 3.96 2.61
CA ASP A 186 4.47 4.07 3.46
C ASP A 186 4.05 2.72 4.03
N MET A 187 4.29 1.67 3.27
CA MET A 187 3.87 0.31 3.59
C MET A 187 4.96 -0.69 3.21
N LEU A 188 4.88 -1.87 3.82
CA LEU A 188 5.88 -2.93 3.65
C LEU A 188 5.22 -4.29 3.51
N LYS A 189 5.68 -5.06 2.53
CA LYS A 189 5.49 -6.51 2.44
C LYS A 189 6.86 -7.19 2.60
N ILE A 190 6.94 -8.14 3.53
CA ILE A 190 8.15 -8.92 3.77
C ILE A 190 7.87 -10.33 3.25
N TYR A 191 8.62 -10.74 2.24
CA TYR A 191 8.48 -12.04 1.61
C TYR A 191 9.73 -12.87 1.82
N PRO A 192 9.75 -13.77 2.82
CA PRO A 192 10.82 -14.75 2.97
C PRO A 192 11.14 -15.42 1.64
N THR A 193 12.42 -15.53 1.31
CA THR A 193 12.83 -16.27 0.12
C THR A 193 12.53 -17.75 0.34
N LEU A 194 11.61 -18.28 -0.46
CA LEU A 194 11.22 -19.69 -0.43
C LEU A 194 11.87 -20.44 -1.59
N LEU A 195 12.37 -21.61 -1.31
CA LEU A 195 12.86 -22.55 -2.32
C LEU A 195 11.68 -23.30 -2.91
N LEU A 196 11.33 -22.98 -4.15
CA LEU A 196 10.21 -23.59 -4.85
C LEU A 196 10.71 -24.60 -5.89
N ARG A 197 9.94 -25.67 -6.10
CA ARG A 197 10.21 -26.66 -7.16
C ARG A 197 10.29 -25.98 -8.53
N ASP A 198 11.10 -26.53 -9.40
CA ASP A 198 11.23 -26.11 -10.81
C ASP A 198 11.70 -24.66 -11.01
N THR A 199 12.41 -24.10 -10.05
CA THR A 199 12.98 -22.73 -10.15
C THR A 199 14.50 -22.73 -10.33
N GLY A 200 15.03 -21.61 -10.85
CA GLY A 200 16.49 -21.41 -10.90
C GLY A 200 17.15 -21.49 -9.52
N LEU A 201 16.45 -21.08 -8.47
CA LEU A 201 16.92 -21.17 -7.09
C LEU A 201 17.04 -22.63 -6.61
N ALA A 202 16.12 -23.51 -7.02
CA ALA A 202 16.23 -24.96 -6.75
C ALA A 202 17.48 -25.55 -7.35
N LYS A 203 17.83 -25.17 -8.57
CA LYS A 203 19.07 -25.62 -9.23
C LYS A 203 20.34 -25.13 -8.51
N LEU A 204 20.33 -23.91 -7.95
CA LEU A 204 21.43 -23.42 -7.13
C LEU A 204 21.57 -24.19 -5.80
N TYR A 205 20.45 -24.51 -5.19
CA TYR A 205 20.39 -25.31 -3.96
C TYR A 205 20.94 -26.73 -4.20
N GLU A 206 20.51 -27.43 -5.24
CA GLU A 206 20.99 -28.76 -5.64
C GLU A 206 22.51 -28.79 -5.89
N ARG A 207 23.06 -27.68 -6.39
CA ARG A 207 24.51 -27.52 -6.60
C ARG A 207 25.28 -27.09 -5.35
N GLY A 208 24.62 -26.89 -4.21
CA GLY A 208 25.24 -26.40 -2.98
C GLY A 208 25.62 -24.90 -3.00
N LEU A 209 25.15 -24.14 -4.01
CA LEU A 209 25.47 -22.71 -4.19
C LEU A 209 24.48 -21.77 -3.46
N TYR A 210 23.43 -22.30 -2.89
CA TYR A 210 22.46 -21.57 -2.08
C TYR A 210 21.97 -22.45 -0.92
N LYS A 211 21.74 -21.82 0.23
CA LYS A 211 21.15 -22.47 1.40
C LYS A 211 20.16 -21.51 2.06
N PRO A 212 18.87 -21.88 2.25
CA PRO A 212 17.92 -21.09 3.02
C PRO A 212 18.38 -20.90 4.47
N TYR A 213 17.98 -19.78 5.09
CA TYR A 213 18.24 -19.59 6.51
C TYR A 213 17.47 -20.62 7.33
N PRO A 214 18.04 -21.14 8.45
CA PRO A 214 17.30 -21.91 9.44
C PRO A 214 16.11 -21.12 10.01
N ASP A 215 15.05 -21.80 10.41
CA ASP A 215 13.80 -21.17 10.85
C ASP A 215 13.96 -20.28 12.10
N ASP A 216 14.83 -20.64 13.02
CA ASP A 216 15.18 -19.86 14.21
C ASP A 216 15.90 -18.57 13.81
N VAL A 217 16.92 -18.65 12.97
CA VAL A 217 17.68 -17.51 12.45
C VAL A 217 16.74 -16.56 11.68
N PHE A 218 15.83 -17.11 10.88
CA PHE A 218 14.88 -16.31 10.13
C PHE A 218 13.86 -15.63 11.06
N THR A 219 13.38 -16.33 12.06
CA THR A 219 12.45 -15.78 13.07
C THR A 219 13.09 -14.62 13.84
N ASP A 220 14.35 -14.79 14.26
CA ASP A 220 15.08 -13.74 14.96
C ASP A 220 15.37 -12.53 14.08
N LEU A 221 15.72 -12.74 12.81
CA LEU A 221 15.83 -11.65 11.81
C LEU A 221 14.52 -10.87 11.68
N LEU A 222 13.38 -11.56 11.54
CA LEU A 222 12.07 -10.89 11.45
C LEU A 222 11.71 -10.13 12.73
N LEU A 223 12.11 -10.65 13.89
CA LEU A 223 11.91 -9.99 15.18
C LEU A 223 12.70 -8.67 15.23
N GLU A 224 13.97 -8.69 14.84
CA GLU A 224 14.81 -7.49 14.78
C GLU A 224 14.27 -6.49 13.75
N ILE A 225 13.87 -6.93 12.55
CA ILE A 225 13.20 -6.08 11.55
C ILE A 225 11.96 -5.39 12.17
N LYS A 226 11.11 -6.13 12.90
CA LYS A 226 9.91 -5.54 13.50
C LYS A 226 10.20 -4.47 14.56
N LYS A 227 11.33 -4.53 15.23
CA LYS A 227 11.78 -3.51 16.20
C LYS A 227 12.16 -2.19 15.50
N THR A 228 12.63 -2.24 14.26
CA THR A 228 13.07 -1.05 13.49
C THR A 228 11.93 -0.34 12.75
N ILE A 229 10.73 -0.93 12.66
CA ILE A 229 9.62 -0.39 11.86
C ILE A 229 9.10 0.93 12.45
N PRO A 230 9.14 2.05 11.69
CA PRO A 230 8.59 3.32 12.11
C PRO A 230 7.07 3.29 12.29
N SER A 231 6.55 4.19 13.13
CA SER A 231 5.12 4.24 13.45
C SER A 231 4.22 4.72 12.30
N TRP A 232 4.78 5.40 11.29
CA TRP A 232 4.05 5.75 10.06
C TRP A 232 3.97 4.62 9.03
N VAL A 233 4.67 3.49 9.23
CA VAL A 233 4.70 2.36 8.29
C VAL A 233 3.62 1.33 8.62
N ARG A 234 2.93 0.83 7.57
CA ARG A 234 2.01 -0.31 7.68
C ARG A 234 2.68 -1.58 7.15
N ILE A 235 2.89 -2.59 7.99
CA ILE A 235 3.26 -3.93 7.50
C ILE A 235 2.00 -4.60 6.96
N MET A 236 1.88 -4.68 5.64
CA MET A 236 0.74 -5.27 4.94
C MET A 236 0.75 -6.80 5.10
N ARG A 237 1.89 -7.42 4.81
CA ARG A 237 2.05 -8.87 4.80
C ARG A 237 3.44 -9.26 5.26
N ILE A 238 3.52 -10.37 5.99
CA ILE A 238 4.75 -11.11 6.27
C ILE A 238 4.50 -12.53 5.72
N GLN A 239 5.22 -12.93 4.68
CA GLN A 239 5.07 -14.18 3.96
C GLN A 239 4.07 -14.13 2.78
N ARG A 240 4.34 -14.95 1.75
CA ARG A 240 3.46 -15.19 0.59
C ARG A 240 2.53 -16.37 0.86
N GLU A 241 1.36 -16.34 0.24
CA GLU A 241 0.45 -17.49 0.21
C GLU A 241 0.86 -18.42 -0.92
N ILE A 242 1.72 -19.39 -0.61
CA ILE A 242 2.17 -20.45 -1.51
C ILE A 242 1.78 -21.79 -0.90
N GLU A 243 1.19 -22.67 -1.68
CA GLU A 243 0.83 -24.02 -1.24
C GLU A 243 2.08 -24.77 -0.79
N SER A 244 2.03 -25.40 0.39
CA SER A 244 3.17 -26.05 1.04
C SER A 244 3.81 -27.15 0.18
N GLU A 245 3.02 -27.86 -0.64
CA GLU A 245 3.49 -28.90 -1.57
C GLU A 245 4.46 -28.37 -2.64
N ASN A 246 4.43 -27.07 -2.94
CA ASN A 246 5.34 -26.43 -3.89
C ASN A 246 6.64 -25.94 -3.24
N ILE A 247 6.75 -25.98 -1.91
CA ILE A 247 7.89 -25.47 -1.16
C ILE A 247 8.84 -26.64 -0.84
N LEU A 248 10.08 -26.54 -1.29
CA LEU A 248 11.15 -27.48 -0.95
C LEU A 248 11.80 -27.17 0.37
N SER A 249 12.02 -25.87 0.64
CA SER A 249 12.67 -25.38 1.85
C SER A 249 12.47 -23.88 2.01
N GLY A 250 12.77 -23.36 3.19
CA GLY A 250 12.64 -21.95 3.57
C GLY A 250 11.49 -21.74 4.54
N TYR A 251 11.51 -20.60 5.21
CA TYR A 251 10.58 -20.29 6.29
C TYR A 251 9.12 -20.20 5.80
N ASN A 252 8.29 -21.14 6.22
CA ASN A 252 6.87 -21.22 5.83
C ASN A 252 5.97 -21.49 7.04
N SER A 253 5.74 -20.48 7.87
CA SER A 253 4.83 -20.58 9.01
C SER A 253 3.61 -19.69 8.81
N SER A 254 2.41 -20.27 8.69
CA SER A 254 1.16 -19.53 8.48
C SER A 254 0.82 -18.55 9.60
N ASN A 255 1.34 -18.75 10.82
CA ASN A 255 1.08 -17.93 12.00
C ASN A 255 2.28 -17.05 12.43
N ILE A 256 3.26 -16.80 11.54
CA ILE A 256 4.49 -16.05 11.86
C ILE A 256 4.21 -14.71 12.55
N ARG A 257 3.17 -13.99 12.13
CA ARG A 257 2.82 -12.71 12.77
C ARG A 257 2.48 -12.86 14.24
N GLN A 258 1.79 -13.93 14.62
CA GLN A 258 1.41 -14.22 16.00
C GLN A 258 2.63 -14.62 16.82
N ILE A 259 3.50 -15.48 16.28
CA ILE A 259 4.78 -15.88 16.91
C ILE A 259 5.63 -14.62 17.19
N LEU A 260 5.81 -13.76 16.22
CA LEU A 260 6.59 -12.52 16.40
C LEU A 260 5.96 -11.55 17.40
N GLN A 261 4.62 -11.46 17.47
CA GLN A 261 3.95 -10.65 18.48
C GLN A 261 4.13 -11.22 19.89
N GLN A 262 4.10 -12.53 20.04
CA GLN A 262 4.34 -13.19 21.31
C GLN A 262 5.77 -12.97 21.78
N LYS A 263 6.78 -13.26 20.94
CA LYS A 263 8.20 -13.03 21.25
C LYS A 263 8.50 -11.57 21.63
N LEU A 264 7.87 -10.59 20.96
CA LEU A 264 8.02 -9.17 21.35
C LEU A 264 7.46 -8.90 22.74
N ARG A 265 6.26 -9.44 23.07
CA ARG A 265 5.66 -9.27 24.40
C ARG A 265 6.53 -9.90 25.53
N GLU A 266 7.09 -11.07 25.29
CA GLU A 266 8.03 -11.74 26.21
C GLU A 266 9.26 -10.88 26.50
N GLN A 267 9.68 -10.04 25.56
CA GLN A 267 10.75 -9.04 25.72
C GLN A 267 10.27 -7.69 26.27
N GLY A 268 9.00 -7.54 26.67
CA GLY A 268 8.43 -6.26 27.11
C GLY A 268 8.26 -5.23 25.97
N LEU A 269 8.36 -5.67 24.70
CA LEU A 269 8.32 -4.82 23.51
C LEU A 269 7.01 -4.98 22.73
N GLN A 270 6.73 -4.02 21.86
CA GLN A 270 5.64 -4.09 20.89
C GLN A 270 6.05 -3.52 19.54
N CYS A 271 5.46 -4.03 18.48
CA CYS A 271 5.64 -3.46 17.14
C CYS A 271 4.86 -2.15 16.99
N ASN A 272 5.52 -1.09 16.53
CA ASN A 272 4.94 0.25 16.36
C ASN A 272 4.20 0.45 15.03
N CYS A 273 4.21 -0.53 14.12
CA CYS A 273 3.57 -0.35 12.81
C CYS A 273 2.07 -0.05 12.92
N ILE A 274 1.52 0.65 11.92
CA ILE A 274 0.09 1.00 11.86
C ILE A 274 -0.80 -0.21 12.12
N ARG A 275 -0.56 -1.35 11.43
CA ARG A 275 -1.39 -2.56 11.58
C ARG A 275 -1.44 -3.11 13.01
N CYS A 276 -0.33 -3.03 13.76
CA CYS A 276 -0.30 -3.53 15.14
C CYS A 276 -1.02 -2.61 16.12
N ARG A 277 -1.28 -1.36 15.73
CA ARG A 277 -1.93 -0.32 16.55
C ARG A 277 -3.35 -0.01 16.12
N GLU A 278 -3.80 -0.44 14.93
CA GLU A 278 -5.13 -0.09 14.41
C GLU A 278 -6.26 -0.60 15.32
N VAL A 279 -7.24 0.25 15.54
CA VAL A 279 -8.37 0.03 16.45
C VAL A 279 -9.16 -1.23 16.08
N GLY A 280 -9.32 -1.55 14.80
CA GLY A 280 -10.04 -2.74 14.32
C GLY A 280 -9.41 -4.07 14.76
N ILE A 281 -8.09 -4.10 15.01
CA ILE A 281 -7.38 -5.31 15.49
C ILE A 281 -7.35 -5.37 17.02
N LYS A 282 -7.32 -4.22 17.71
CA LYS A 282 -7.23 -4.14 19.18
C LYS A 282 -8.50 -4.55 19.90
N LYS A 283 -9.65 -4.70 19.22
CA LYS A 283 -10.95 -5.16 19.77
C LYS A 283 -11.26 -4.51 21.12
N LEU A 284 -11.45 -3.20 21.13
CA LEU A 284 -11.77 -2.47 22.35
C LEU A 284 -13.20 -2.80 22.82
N ALA A 285 -13.33 -3.14 24.09
CA ALA A 285 -14.63 -3.40 24.70
C ALA A 285 -15.44 -2.11 24.92
N ASN A 286 -14.78 -0.97 25.13
CA ASN A 286 -15.43 0.32 25.36
C ASN A 286 -14.58 1.47 24.79
N TYR A 287 -15.23 2.39 24.05
CA TYR A 287 -14.59 3.57 23.45
C TYR A 287 -14.83 4.86 24.26
N LYS A 288 -15.71 4.84 25.29
CA LYS A 288 -16.19 6.06 25.96
C LYS A 288 -15.10 6.79 26.75
N ASP A 289 -14.12 6.05 27.28
CA ASP A 289 -13.08 6.60 28.17
C ASP A 289 -11.76 6.86 27.46
N ILE A 290 -11.69 6.74 26.13
CA ILE A 290 -10.45 6.91 25.39
C ILE A 290 -10.24 8.38 25.03
N ARG A 291 -9.17 8.97 25.56
CA ARG A 291 -8.73 10.30 25.18
C ARG A 291 -7.94 10.24 23.87
N ILE A 292 -8.58 10.67 22.78
CA ILE A 292 -7.97 10.71 21.44
C ILE A 292 -7.26 12.06 21.24
N THR A 293 -5.97 11.99 20.89
CA THR A 293 -5.09 13.13 20.64
C THR A 293 -4.60 13.12 19.19
N LEU A 294 -4.38 14.32 18.64
CA LEU A 294 -3.69 14.49 17.37
C LEU A 294 -2.18 14.38 17.62
N LYS A 295 -1.53 13.49 16.87
CA LYS A 295 -0.08 13.33 16.83
C LYS A 295 0.46 13.69 15.46
N ARG A 296 1.71 14.17 15.40
CA ARG A 296 2.39 14.56 14.18
C ARG A 296 3.81 14.00 14.16
N ILE A 297 4.23 13.52 13.00
CA ILE A 297 5.60 13.08 12.73
C ILE A 297 6.01 13.69 11.41
N ASP A 298 7.10 14.47 11.43
CA ASP A 298 7.71 15.04 10.23
C ASP A 298 8.95 14.24 9.84
N TYR A 299 9.13 14.00 8.55
CA TYR A 299 10.33 13.36 8.03
C TYR A 299 10.58 13.71 6.58
N ASP A 300 11.85 13.74 6.18
CA ASP A 300 12.23 13.92 4.79
C ASP A 300 12.20 12.60 4.05
N SER A 301 11.69 12.61 2.82
CA SER A 301 11.63 11.43 1.96
C SER A 301 11.63 11.84 0.49
N SER A 302 12.55 11.26 -0.29
CA SER A 302 12.66 11.49 -1.74
C SER A 302 12.63 12.97 -2.08
N ASP A 303 13.55 13.75 -1.47
CA ASP A 303 13.72 15.21 -1.58
C ASP A 303 12.53 16.06 -1.06
N GLY A 304 11.39 15.48 -0.77
CA GLY A 304 10.20 16.18 -0.26
C GLY A 304 10.02 16.01 1.25
N LYS A 305 9.14 16.83 1.83
CA LYS A 305 8.82 16.78 3.26
C LYS A 305 7.50 16.06 3.47
N GLU A 306 7.52 15.04 4.30
CA GLU A 306 6.32 14.27 4.70
C GLU A 306 5.86 14.69 6.09
N VAL A 307 4.55 14.80 6.25
CA VAL A 307 3.89 15.01 7.55
C VAL A 307 2.88 13.89 7.74
N PHE A 308 3.13 13.04 8.72
CA PHE A 308 2.20 12.00 9.14
C PHE A 308 1.38 12.51 10.32
N LEU A 309 0.10 12.78 10.08
CA LEU A 309 -0.87 13.14 11.12
C LEU A 309 -1.63 11.90 11.54
N SER A 310 -1.82 11.70 12.84
CA SER A 310 -2.59 10.57 13.35
C SER A 310 -3.46 10.95 14.54
N LEU A 311 -4.63 10.34 14.63
CA LEU A 311 -5.50 10.39 15.79
C LEU A 311 -5.28 9.10 16.58
N GLU A 312 -4.69 9.22 17.76
CA GLU A 312 -4.28 8.11 18.59
C GLU A 312 -4.80 8.29 20.03
N ASP A 313 -4.90 7.18 20.77
CA ASP A 313 -5.08 7.28 22.22
C ASP A 313 -3.87 7.98 22.86
N TYR A 314 -4.05 8.50 24.07
CA TYR A 314 -3.01 9.26 24.76
C TYR A 314 -1.69 8.48 24.88
N ASP A 315 -1.76 7.19 25.16
CA ASP A 315 -0.61 6.29 25.32
C ASP A 315 0.00 5.82 23.99
N LYS A 316 -0.53 6.27 22.83
CA LYS A 316 -0.07 5.92 21.48
C LYS A 316 -0.13 4.42 21.14
N LYS A 317 -0.96 3.66 21.84
CA LYS A 317 -1.11 2.20 21.64
C LYS A 317 -2.17 1.84 20.62
N ILE A 318 -3.13 2.77 20.37
CA ILE A 318 -4.28 2.56 19.50
C ILE A 318 -4.38 3.70 18.51
N LEU A 319 -4.47 3.35 17.24
CA LEU A 319 -4.58 4.28 16.11
C LEU A 319 -6.00 4.22 15.55
N PHE A 320 -6.66 5.39 15.45
CA PHE A 320 -8.03 5.54 14.95
C PHE A 320 -8.10 6.06 13.53
N ALA A 321 -7.24 6.99 13.18
CA ALA A 321 -7.17 7.57 11.84
C ALA A 321 -5.80 8.18 11.58
N PHE A 322 -5.44 8.32 10.31
CA PHE A 322 -4.21 9.01 9.92
C PHE A 322 -4.33 9.66 8.55
N LEU A 323 -3.44 10.63 8.30
CA LEU A 323 -3.28 11.32 7.05
C LEU A 323 -1.79 11.46 6.72
N ARG A 324 -1.44 11.31 5.44
CA ARG A 324 -0.11 11.58 4.90
C ARG A 324 -0.17 12.81 4.02
N LEU A 325 0.47 13.87 4.47
CA LEU A 325 0.65 15.10 3.72
C LEU A 325 2.10 15.18 3.23
N ARG A 326 2.31 15.62 1.99
CA ARG A 326 3.64 15.85 1.42
C ARG A 326 3.74 17.26 0.84
N LYS A 327 4.79 17.99 1.21
CA LYS A 327 5.29 19.13 0.43
C LYS A 327 6.14 18.52 -0.70
N LEU A 328 5.72 18.77 -1.93
CA LEU A 328 6.35 18.18 -3.10
C LEU A 328 7.74 18.78 -3.37
N ALA A 329 8.63 17.98 -3.96
CA ALA A 329 9.98 18.41 -4.31
C ALA A 329 10.10 18.70 -5.81
N LYS A 330 9.86 17.70 -6.65
CA LYS A 330 10.07 17.75 -8.11
C LYS A 330 8.90 17.12 -8.85
N PRO A 331 7.65 17.63 -8.69
CA PRO A 331 6.52 17.06 -9.40
C PRO A 331 6.66 17.30 -10.90
N HIS A 332 6.52 16.24 -11.72
CA HIS A 332 6.49 16.40 -13.18
C HIS A 332 5.09 16.82 -13.66
N ARG A 333 4.04 16.48 -12.92
CA ARG A 333 2.63 16.78 -13.27
C ARG A 333 2.31 18.26 -13.13
N PRO A 334 1.72 18.89 -14.17
CA PRO A 334 1.35 20.32 -14.12
C PRO A 334 0.29 20.62 -13.04
N GLU A 335 -0.65 19.68 -12.78
CA GLU A 335 -1.72 19.85 -11.80
C GLU A 335 -1.18 19.98 -10.34
N LEU A 336 0.06 19.63 -10.14
CA LEU A 336 0.76 19.67 -8.83
C LEU A 336 1.72 20.84 -8.70
N LYS A 337 1.56 21.83 -9.58
CA LYS A 337 2.32 23.09 -9.57
C LYS A 337 1.35 24.28 -9.50
N ASP A 338 1.82 25.38 -8.94
CA ASP A 338 1.10 26.65 -8.99
C ASP A 338 1.26 27.32 -10.38
N ASN A 339 0.66 28.50 -10.53
CA ASN A 339 0.73 29.29 -11.78
C ASN A 339 2.14 29.76 -12.14
N GLU A 340 3.05 29.78 -11.17
CA GLU A 340 4.46 30.16 -11.34
C GLU A 340 5.36 28.93 -11.60
N GLY A 341 4.78 27.72 -11.57
CA GLY A 341 5.48 26.45 -11.75
C GLY A 341 6.12 25.89 -10.47
N ASN A 342 5.86 26.47 -9.30
CA ASN A 342 6.39 25.98 -8.03
C ASN A 342 5.62 24.74 -7.54
N PRO A 343 6.31 23.78 -6.88
CA PRO A 343 5.68 22.61 -6.31
C PRO A 343 4.62 22.96 -5.24
N SER A 344 3.46 22.31 -5.31
CA SER A 344 2.39 22.43 -4.32
C SER A 344 2.52 21.38 -3.21
N ALA A 345 1.44 21.14 -2.47
CA ALA A 345 1.33 20.07 -1.49
C ALA A 345 0.27 19.05 -1.89
N ILE A 346 0.43 17.80 -1.43
CA ILE A 346 -0.53 16.72 -1.73
C ILE A 346 -0.82 15.87 -0.51
N VAL A 347 -2.11 15.57 -0.28
CA VAL A 347 -2.54 14.49 0.61
C VAL A 347 -2.45 13.17 -0.16
N ARG A 348 -1.56 12.30 0.29
CA ARG A 348 -1.30 11.00 -0.35
C ARG A 348 -2.16 9.88 0.22
N GLU A 349 -2.61 10.00 1.44
CA GLU A 349 -3.51 9.06 2.10
C GLU A 349 -4.32 9.75 3.20
N LEU A 350 -5.61 9.45 3.26
CA LEU A 350 -6.49 9.74 4.39
C LEU A 350 -7.23 8.45 4.73
N HIS A 351 -7.05 7.93 5.94
CA HIS A 351 -7.62 6.66 6.34
C HIS A 351 -8.21 6.73 7.75
N VAL A 352 -9.50 6.39 7.88
CA VAL A 352 -10.17 6.17 9.16
C VAL A 352 -10.32 4.67 9.36
N LEU A 353 -9.69 4.17 10.43
CA LEU A 353 -9.60 2.75 10.76
C LEU A 353 -10.83 2.28 11.54
N GLY A 354 -11.05 0.97 11.61
CA GLY A 354 -12.17 0.36 12.33
C GLY A 354 -13.08 -0.46 11.42
N GLN A 355 -14.26 -0.84 11.94
CA GLN A 355 -15.25 -1.55 11.15
C GLN A 355 -15.76 -0.66 10.02
N VAL A 356 -15.91 -1.25 8.83
CA VAL A 356 -16.45 -0.56 7.66
C VAL A 356 -17.92 -0.25 7.90
N VAL A 357 -18.31 1.01 7.72
CA VAL A 357 -19.70 1.46 7.72
C VAL A 357 -20.10 1.74 6.28
N ASP A 358 -21.27 1.27 5.89
CA ASP A 358 -21.79 1.44 4.54
C ASP A 358 -22.00 2.91 4.18
N ILE A 359 -21.92 3.19 2.88
CA ILE A 359 -22.10 4.54 2.37
C ILE A 359 -23.57 4.95 2.58
N GLY A 360 -23.76 6.10 3.26
CA GLY A 360 -25.10 6.65 3.53
C GLY A 360 -25.68 6.32 4.91
N ASN A 361 -25.10 5.38 5.65
CA ASN A 361 -25.52 5.09 7.00
C ASN A 361 -24.82 6.00 8.03
N ASN A 362 -25.59 6.69 8.87
CA ASN A 362 -25.04 7.36 10.04
C ASN A 362 -24.82 6.31 11.14
N SER A 363 -23.61 6.25 11.68
CA SER A 363 -23.35 5.42 12.86
C SER A 363 -24.04 6.05 14.06
N ASP A 364 -24.94 5.33 14.74
CA ASP A 364 -25.43 5.72 16.05
C ASP A 364 -24.26 5.93 16.99
N PHE A 365 -24.29 7.00 17.78
CA PHE A 365 -23.23 7.38 18.73
C PHE A 365 -22.91 6.30 19.79
N THR A 366 -23.70 5.23 19.83
CA THR A 366 -23.59 4.11 20.78
C THR A 366 -22.76 2.95 20.28
N THR A 367 -22.33 2.92 19.00
CA THR A 367 -21.67 1.76 18.42
C THR A 367 -20.15 1.85 18.48
N THR A 368 -19.51 0.71 18.49
CA THR A 368 -18.06 0.47 18.51
C THR A 368 -17.31 0.90 17.23
N THR A 369 -17.95 1.71 16.37
CA THR A 369 -17.36 2.14 15.09
C THR A 369 -16.60 3.46 15.23
N SER A 370 -15.40 3.53 14.66
CA SER A 370 -14.61 4.76 14.57
C SER A 370 -14.89 5.59 13.31
N GLN A 371 -15.55 5.00 12.31
CA GLN A 371 -15.96 5.70 11.10
C GLN A 371 -17.15 6.65 11.36
N HIS A 372 -17.25 7.73 10.57
CA HIS A 372 -18.29 8.78 10.68
C HIS A 372 -18.26 9.65 11.96
N LYS A 373 -17.16 9.62 12.75
CA LYS A 373 -16.96 10.52 13.92
C LYS A 373 -16.23 11.83 13.59
N GLY A 374 -16.16 12.23 12.33
CA GLY A 374 -15.48 13.46 11.91
C GLY A 374 -13.95 13.40 11.89
N TYR A 375 -13.34 12.23 12.12
CA TYR A 375 -11.86 12.09 12.18
C TYR A 375 -11.18 12.45 10.86
N GLY A 376 -11.80 12.09 9.72
CA GLY A 376 -11.28 12.46 8.41
C GLY A 376 -11.28 13.97 8.17
N CYS A 377 -12.37 14.65 8.54
CA CYS A 377 -12.49 16.10 8.47
C CYS A 377 -11.42 16.79 9.32
N ARG A 378 -11.30 16.39 10.60
CA ARG A 378 -10.29 16.95 11.53
C ARG A 378 -8.86 16.80 11.01
N LEU A 379 -8.52 15.66 10.38
CA LEU A 379 -7.19 15.46 9.80
C LEU A 379 -6.97 16.32 8.56
N LEU A 380 -7.98 16.46 7.70
CA LEU A 380 -7.91 17.28 6.49
C LEU A 380 -7.76 18.78 6.82
N GLU A 381 -8.56 19.30 7.74
CA GLU A 381 -8.44 20.69 8.24
C GLU A 381 -7.05 21.01 8.81
N ASN A 382 -6.44 20.04 9.54
CA ASN A 382 -5.08 20.22 10.03
C ASN A 382 -4.05 20.19 8.90
N ALA A 383 -4.23 19.35 7.89
CA ALA A 383 -3.36 19.34 6.71
C ALA A 383 -3.43 20.68 5.96
N GLU A 384 -4.62 21.23 5.74
CA GLU A 384 -4.83 22.53 5.10
C GLU A 384 -4.15 23.67 5.89
N LYS A 385 -4.27 23.67 7.23
CA LYS A 385 -3.57 24.64 8.11
C LYS A 385 -2.05 24.55 7.97
N ILE A 386 -1.49 23.34 7.92
CA ILE A 386 -0.05 23.14 7.74
C ILE A 386 0.40 23.66 6.36
N VAL A 387 -0.35 23.35 5.30
CA VAL A 387 -0.05 23.81 3.94
C VAL A 387 -0.03 25.34 3.87
N LYS A 388 -1.04 26.00 4.43
CA LYS A 388 -1.15 27.46 4.43
C LYS A 388 -0.13 28.12 5.33
N ASN A 389 -0.04 27.71 6.59
CA ASN A 389 0.68 28.45 7.63
C ASN A 389 2.16 28.08 7.74
N GLU A 390 2.53 26.84 7.41
CA GLU A 390 3.90 26.37 7.59
C GLU A 390 4.62 26.20 6.24
N PHE A 391 3.91 25.71 5.20
CA PHE A 391 4.51 25.57 3.89
C PHE A 391 4.42 26.87 3.06
N GLY A 392 3.53 27.79 3.43
CA GLY A 392 3.31 29.05 2.71
C GLY A 392 2.65 28.84 1.35
N LEU A 393 1.87 27.76 1.18
CA LEU A 393 1.25 27.38 -0.09
C LEU A 393 -0.26 27.65 -0.06
N ASN A 394 -0.82 28.04 -1.20
CA ASN A 394 -2.23 28.37 -1.35
C ASN A 394 -3.08 27.24 -1.95
N SER A 395 -2.45 26.12 -2.33
CA SER A 395 -3.13 24.97 -2.94
C SER A 395 -2.71 23.67 -2.30
N ILE A 396 -3.65 22.75 -2.20
CA ILE A 396 -3.46 21.39 -1.77
C ILE A 396 -4.20 20.44 -2.71
N SER A 397 -3.53 19.42 -3.17
CA SER A 397 -4.12 18.37 -4.00
C SER A 397 -4.30 17.08 -3.19
N ILE A 398 -5.18 16.20 -3.64
CA ILE A 398 -5.40 14.88 -3.04
C ILE A 398 -5.40 13.84 -4.16
N ILE A 399 -4.59 12.80 -4.04
CA ILE A 399 -4.75 11.62 -4.88
C ILE A 399 -5.94 10.81 -4.35
N SER A 400 -7.09 10.96 -5.00
CA SER A 400 -8.30 10.26 -4.58
C SER A 400 -8.60 9.06 -5.46
N ALA A 401 -8.99 7.94 -4.85
CA ALA A 401 -9.59 6.87 -5.60
C ALA A 401 -10.92 7.33 -6.21
N ILE A 402 -11.30 6.74 -7.34
CA ILE A 402 -12.51 7.13 -8.10
C ILE A 402 -13.74 7.15 -7.20
N GLY A 403 -13.98 6.11 -6.42
CA GLY A 403 -15.14 5.99 -5.52
C GLY A 403 -15.13 6.92 -4.30
N THR A 404 -14.02 7.65 -4.05
CA THR A 404 -13.91 8.59 -2.93
C THR A 404 -14.02 10.06 -3.34
N ARG A 405 -14.07 10.38 -4.62
CA ARG A 405 -14.13 11.77 -5.12
C ARG A 405 -15.32 12.56 -4.56
N GLN A 406 -16.49 11.93 -4.44
CA GLN A 406 -17.68 12.56 -3.87
C GLN A 406 -17.52 12.90 -2.37
N TYR A 407 -16.66 12.19 -1.63
CA TYR A 407 -16.33 12.55 -0.25
C TYR A 407 -15.60 13.89 -0.19
N TYR A 408 -14.57 14.09 -1.00
CA TYR A 408 -13.78 15.33 -1.02
C TYR A 408 -14.56 16.52 -1.59
N LYS A 409 -15.48 16.28 -2.54
CA LYS A 409 -16.37 17.31 -3.06
C LYS A 409 -17.22 18.00 -1.97
N LYS A 410 -17.57 17.29 -0.89
CA LYS A 410 -18.30 17.86 0.26
C LYS A 410 -17.49 18.94 1.00
N PHE A 411 -16.17 18.93 0.86
CA PHE A 411 -15.26 19.91 1.46
C PHE A 411 -14.81 20.99 0.47
N GLY A 412 -15.44 21.07 -0.70
CA GLY A 412 -15.14 22.10 -1.70
C GLY A 412 -14.09 21.71 -2.75
N TYR A 413 -13.47 20.54 -2.63
CA TYR A 413 -12.49 20.06 -3.59
C TYR A 413 -13.12 19.77 -4.96
N LYS A 414 -12.42 20.14 -6.03
CA LYS A 414 -12.85 19.95 -7.43
C LYS A 414 -11.87 19.04 -8.16
N LEU A 415 -12.36 18.35 -9.17
CA LEU A 415 -11.51 17.51 -10.03
C LEU A 415 -10.54 18.37 -10.81
N ASN A 416 -9.25 18.04 -10.73
CA ASN A 416 -8.14 18.67 -11.43
C ASN A 416 -7.23 17.58 -12.01
N GLY A 417 -7.44 17.21 -13.29
CA GLY A 417 -6.80 16.05 -13.89
C GLY A 417 -7.15 14.77 -13.12
N PRO A 418 -6.16 13.96 -12.71
CA PRO A 418 -6.38 12.75 -11.91
C PRO A 418 -6.60 13.02 -10.42
N TYR A 419 -6.40 14.25 -9.97
CA TYR A 419 -6.48 14.68 -8.56
C TYR A 419 -7.79 15.40 -8.25
N VAL A 420 -8.01 15.68 -6.97
CA VAL A 420 -8.97 16.70 -6.51
C VAL A 420 -8.19 17.78 -5.74
N SER A 421 -8.48 19.05 -6.06
CA SER A 421 -7.76 20.21 -5.53
C SER A 421 -8.72 21.29 -5.11
#